data_df5827229802766fb47b88e29c7c5181
#
_entry.id   df5827229802766fb47b88e29c7c5181
#
_cell.length_a   1.000
_cell.length_b   1.000
_cell.length_c   1.000
_cell.angle_alpha   90.00
_cell.angle_beta   90.00
_cell.angle_gamma   90.00
#
_symmetry.space_group_name_H-M   'P 1'
#
loop_
_entity.id
_entity.type
_entity.pdbx_description
1 polymer ?
#
loop_
_entity_poly.entity_id
_entity_poly.type
_entity_poly.pdbx_seq_one_letter_code
_entity_poly.pdbx_strand_id
1 'polypeptide(L)'
;MARLMGRNMLDGIEDSFTNAIHPIYAMILSFVDGREKRHCISSAAESLGVSPDLVEKFVNSLIDNPKQIAMKATSGVSTFPPHTIVSSTQPMHEHRYQPEMFEYDKADVVMKRHATPSVLTLMVNNTCVTDCIYCYQDKSRRAHCTIPLERIIELIREAKQLNVNTFDVIGGEFFLYPHWREVLAELRNNDYNPYLSTKMPVDEAIVRTLAQLNVLDIQISLDTIIDSHLADSLKVKPGYAERMADSLRLLDKYHIPVMIHSVLTRHNGSEDDMKSLYDLFSTLGNIKDWHIVKGDPTLYPRAPYSEIEISAEAMGEAIRYLASIAKTSRFSIRYPEMMPQDVDNQLSEADMPAEADREEKFFDNRTFCSGLFSSLYILPDGKVTICEQLYWNPHFIVGDVMRNSIQEIWNSEKAKSLYFIKQTDIPDDSLCHSCTRFDECRNLRQVCYREIVRKHGSAKWYYPDINCPFTTR
;
A
#
# COMPACT_ATOMS: atom_id res chain seq x y z
N MET A 1 -14.42 -9.92 14.74
CA MET A 1 -12.97 -9.68 14.84
C MET A 1 -12.75 -8.20 14.85
N ALA A 2 -11.94 -7.68 15.75
CA ALA A 2 -11.45 -6.30 15.72
C ALA A 2 -10.15 -6.23 14.93
N ARG A 3 -9.82 -5.02 14.45
CA ARG A 3 -8.57 -4.78 13.72
C ARG A 3 -7.77 -3.70 14.40
N LEU A 4 -6.50 -4.00 14.58
CA LEU A 4 -5.50 -3.04 14.96
C LEU A 4 -4.82 -2.56 13.68
N MET A 5 -4.98 -1.29 13.38
CA MET A 5 -4.43 -0.64 12.18
C MET A 5 -3.66 0.58 12.61
N GLY A 6 -2.56 0.87 11.93
CA GLY A 6 -1.79 2.06 12.21
C GLY A 6 -0.60 2.21 11.26
N ARG A 7 0.07 3.34 11.42
CA ARG A 7 1.37 3.64 10.82
C ARG A 7 2.38 3.74 11.95
N ASN A 8 3.53 3.12 11.82
CA ASN A 8 4.60 3.34 12.77
C ASN A 8 5.26 4.69 12.47
N MET A 9 5.02 5.66 13.35
CA MET A 9 5.51 7.04 13.18
C MET A 9 6.82 7.29 13.94
N LEU A 10 7.28 6.34 14.78
CA LEU A 10 8.36 6.60 15.73
C LEU A 10 9.75 6.43 15.13
N ASP A 11 9.91 5.57 14.13
CA ASP A 11 11.23 5.23 13.57
C ASP A 11 11.45 5.79 12.16
N GLY A 12 10.56 6.64 11.66
CA GLY A 12 10.62 7.15 10.29
C GLY A 12 10.46 6.08 9.21
N ILE A 13 10.10 4.85 9.61
CA ILE A 13 9.75 3.75 8.74
C ILE A 13 8.23 3.68 8.71
N GLU A 14 7.66 4.00 7.58
CA GLU A 14 6.22 3.96 7.38
C GLU A 14 5.75 2.53 7.08
N ASP A 15 5.73 1.69 8.11
CA ASP A 15 5.07 0.40 8.01
C ASP A 15 3.61 0.55 8.41
N SER A 16 2.72 0.59 7.42
CA SER A 16 1.31 0.40 7.68
C SER A 16 1.09 -1.05 8.07
N PHE A 17 0.39 -1.26 9.18
CA PHE A 17 0.05 -2.62 9.61
C PHE A 17 -1.46 -2.77 9.76
N THR A 18 -1.94 -3.99 9.50
CA THR A 18 -3.32 -4.39 9.78
C THR A 18 -3.30 -5.76 10.41
N ASN A 19 -3.49 -5.81 11.73
CA ASN A 19 -3.54 -7.05 12.49
C ASN A 19 -4.96 -7.34 12.95
N ALA A 20 -5.36 -8.60 12.84
CA ALA A 20 -6.59 -9.06 13.43
C ALA A 20 -6.36 -9.37 14.92
N ILE A 21 -7.18 -8.79 15.79
CA ILE A 21 -7.11 -9.01 17.23
C ILE A 21 -8.44 -9.48 17.77
N HIS A 22 -8.40 -10.22 18.89
CA HIS A 22 -9.62 -10.60 19.58
C HIS A 22 -10.35 -9.35 20.08
N PRO A 23 -11.69 -9.28 19.96
CA PRO A 23 -12.48 -8.11 20.37
C PRO A 23 -12.19 -7.60 21.77
N ILE A 24 -11.96 -8.50 22.74
CA ILE A 24 -11.63 -8.10 24.12
C ILE A 24 -10.40 -7.18 24.21
N TYR A 25 -9.40 -7.41 23.36
CA TYR A 25 -8.22 -6.54 23.32
C TYR A 25 -8.55 -5.18 22.73
N ALA A 26 -9.43 -5.13 21.71
CA ALA A 26 -9.90 -3.87 21.15
C ALA A 26 -10.73 -3.07 22.16
N MET A 27 -11.58 -3.76 22.94
CA MET A 27 -12.33 -3.14 24.03
C MET A 27 -11.40 -2.55 25.08
N ILE A 28 -10.35 -3.25 25.50
CA ILE A 28 -9.36 -2.70 26.45
C ILE A 28 -8.63 -1.50 25.83
N LEU A 29 -8.16 -1.64 24.59
CA LEU A 29 -7.43 -0.58 23.89
C LEU A 29 -8.28 0.68 23.67
N SER A 30 -9.62 0.55 23.56
CA SER A 30 -10.51 1.70 23.43
C SER A 30 -10.48 2.64 24.63
N PHE A 31 -10.03 2.18 25.80
CA PHE A 31 -9.83 3.01 26.98
C PHE A 31 -8.47 3.69 27.06
N VAL A 32 -7.52 3.32 26.16
CA VAL A 32 -6.20 3.95 26.08
C VAL A 32 -6.30 5.21 25.21
N ASP A 33 -6.72 6.30 25.83
CA ASP A 33 -7.15 7.55 25.18
C ASP A 33 -6.31 8.76 25.58
N GLY A 34 -5.10 8.54 26.11
CA GLY A 34 -4.19 9.60 26.54
C GLY A 34 -4.39 10.09 27.97
N ARG A 35 -5.38 9.57 28.71
CA ARG A 35 -5.51 9.80 30.15
C ARG A 35 -4.46 9.04 30.95
N GLU A 36 -4.40 9.30 32.25
CA GLU A 36 -3.50 8.58 33.15
C GLU A 36 -3.73 7.05 33.09
N LYS A 37 -2.66 6.29 32.98
CA LYS A 37 -2.68 4.83 32.87
C LYS A 37 -3.60 4.13 33.89
N ARG A 38 -3.57 4.57 35.16
CA ARG A 38 -4.43 4.01 36.20
C ARG A 38 -5.91 4.18 35.88
N HIS A 39 -6.28 5.35 35.34
CA HIS A 39 -7.66 5.63 34.99
C HIS A 39 -8.12 4.75 33.82
N CYS A 40 -7.28 4.62 32.78
CA CYS A 40 -7.57 3.73 31.65
C CYS A 40 -7.77 2.28 32.11
N ILE A 41 -6.89 1.78 32.98
CA ILE A 41 -6.97 0.41 33.52
C ILE A 41 -8.24 0.21 34.34
N SER A 42 -8.55 1.13 35.27
CA SER A 42 -9.74 1.02 36.13
C SER A 42 -11.03 1.07 35.32
N SER A 43 -11.15 2.01 34.37
CA SER A 43 -12.32 2.14 33.51
C SER A 43 -12.53 0.89 32.63
N ALA A 44 -11.45 0.35 32.04
CA ALA A 44 -11.52 -0.86 31.26
C ALA A 44 -11.93 -2.09 32.10
N ALA A 45 -11.33 -2.24 33.27
CA ALA A 45 -11.64 -3.35 34.18
C ALA A 45 -13.10 -3.31 34.65
N GLU A 46 -13.60 -2.15 35.02
CA GLU A 46 -14.98 -1.93 35.46
C GLU A 46 -15.96 -2.23 34.31
N SER A 47 -15.74 -1.65 33.14
CA SER A 47 -16.63 -1.83 31.98
C SER A 47 -16.70 -3.28 31.51
N LEU A 48 -15.58 -3.99 31.54
CA LEU A 48 -15.48 -5.38 31.06
C LEU A 48 -15.76 -6.43 32.14
N GLY A 49 -15.90 -6.02 33.41
CA GLY A 49 -16.08 -6.95 34.52
C GLY A 49 -14.90 -7.90 34.73
N VAL A 50 -13.67 -7.45 34.43
CA VAL A 50 -12.43 -8.24 34.57
C VAL A 50 -11.53 -7.67 35.67
N SER A 51 -10.58 -8.52 36.13
CA SER A 51 -9.61 -8.06 37.14
C SER A 51 -8.73 -6.91 36.58
N PRO A 52 -8.54 -5.80 37.32
CA PRO A 52 -7.62 -4.74 36.98
C PRO A 52 -6.19 -5.25 36.71
N ASP A 53 -5.73 -6.26 37.43
CA ASP A 53 -4.40 -6.87 37.25
C ASP A 53 -4.22 -7.50 35.85
N LEU A 54 -5.29 -8.06 35.29
CA LEU A 54 -5.26 -8.62 33.92
C LEU A 54 -5.15 -7.53 32.88
N VAL A 55 -5.93 -6.45 33.05
CA VAL A 55 -5.88 -5.29 32.17
C VAL A 55 -4.51 -4.62 32.27
N GLU A 56 -3.98 -4.46 33.49
CA GLU A 56 -2.68 -3.86 33.71
C GLU A 56 -1.55 -4.66 33.06
N LYS A 57 -1.54 -5.98 33.21
CA LYS A 57 -0.55 -6.85 32.55
C LYS A 57 -0.61 -6.72 31.05
N PHE A 58 -1.81 -6.70 30.47
CA PHE A 58 -1.99 -6.52 29.04
C PHE A 58 -1.45 -5.15 28.57
N VAL A 59 -1.90 -4.06 29.17
CA VAL A 59 -1.48 -2.71 28.82
C VAL A 59 0.03 -2.53 28.99
N ASN A 60 0.60 -2.99 30.11
CA ASN A 60 2.03 -2.90 30.38
C ASN A 60 2.88 -3.64 29.36
N SER A 61 2.38 -4.77 28.83
CA SER A 61 3.11 -5.52 27.81
C SER A 61 3.22 -4.77 26.47
N LEU A 62 2.30 -3.83 26.20
CA LEU A 62 2.22 -3.10 24.95
C LEU A 62 2.79 -1.68 25.04
N ILE A 63 3.04 -1.16 26.25
CA ILE A 63 3.65 0.18 26.41
C ILE A 63 5.11 0.10 25.98
N ASP A 64 5.44 0.92 24.97
CA ASP A 64 6.79 1.08 24.42
C ASP A 64 7.48 -0.27 24.07
N ASN A 65 6.68 -1.30 23.72
CA ASN A 65 7.17 -2.62 23.39
C ASN A 65 8.13 -2.57 22.16
N PRO A 66 9.39 -3.03 22.29
CA PRO A 66 10.38 -2.89 21.23
C PRO A 66 10.24 -3.96 20.12
N LYS A 67 9.41 -4.99 20.33
CA LYS A 67 9.20 -6.11 19.41
C LYS A 67 7.73 -6.46 19.33
N GLN A 68 7.35 -7.09 18.21
CA GLN A 68 6.01 -7.65 18.07
C GLN A 68 5.70 -8.63 19.21
N ILE A 69 4.49 -8.50 19.74
CA ILE A 69 3.96 -9.38 20.81
C ILE A 69 2.81 -10.21 20.23
N ALA A 70 2.84 -11.51 20.49
CA ALA A 70 1.78 -12.43 20.13
C ALA A 70 1.08 -12.93 21.40
N MET A 71 -0.24 -12.81 21.45
CA MET A 71 -1.08 -13.28 22.56
C MET A 71 -2.04 -14.35 22.06
N LYS A 72 -1.99 -15.52 22.67
CA LYS A 72 -2.84 -16.64 22.32
C LYS A 72 -4.14 -16.58 23.12
N ALA A 73 -5.27 -16.58 22.43
CA ALA A 73 -6.60 -16.80 23.00
C ALA A 73 -7.18 -18.13 22.50
N THR A 74 -8.30 -18.55 23.05
CA THR A 74 -9.00 -19.76 22.60
C THR A 74 -9.42 -19.73 21.13
N SER A 75 -9.64 -18.53 20.60
CA SER A 75 -10.08 -18.27 19.22
C SER A 75 -8.94 -17.95 18.23
N GLY A 76 -7.67 -18.07 18.66
CA GLY A 76 -6.54 -17.78 17.78
C GLY A 76 -5.44 -16.96 18.44
N VAL A 77 -4.53 -16.44 17.61
CA VAL A 77 -3.41 -15.60 18.04
C VAL A 77 -3.69 -14.15 17.60
N SER A 78 -3.61 -13.23 18.56
CA SER A 78 -3.62 -11.79 18.31
C SER A 78 -2.19 -11.27 18.32
N THR A 79 -1.80 -10.52 17.30
CA THR A 79 -0.46 -9.94 17.21
C THR A 79 -0.51 -8.42 17.30
N PHE A 80 0.42 -7.88 18.06
CA PHE A 80 0.56 -6.46 18.32
C PHE A 80 1.95 -6.01 17.85
N PRO A 81 2.05 -5.03 16.96
CA PRO A 81 3.35 -4.56 16.46
C PRO A 81 4.18 -3.89 17.55
N PRO A 82 5.46 -3.58 17.29
CA PRO A 82 6.23 -2.72 18.17
C PRO A 82 5.52 -1.39 18.43
N HIS A 83 5.72 -0.83 19.62
CA HIS A 83 5.17 0.47 20.02
C HIS A 83 3.64 0.60 19.86
N THR A 84 2.88 -0.47 20.14
CA THR A 84 1.40 -0.45 20.05
C THR A 84 0.77 0.60 20.96
N ILE A 85 1.32 0.80 22.15
CA ILE A 85 0.98 1.89 23.06
C ILE A 85 2.25 2.69 23.31
N VAL A 86 2.19 4.00 23.12
CA VAL A 86 3.31 4.90 23.30
C VAL A 86 3.06 5.81 24.49
N SER A 87 4.06 5.94 25.38
CA SER A 87 4.02 6.90 26.46
C SER A 87 4.12 8.33 25.92
N SER A 88 3.22 9.21 26.34
CA SER A 88 3.24 10.61 25.94
C SER A 88 3.07 11.52 27.17
N THR A 89 3.73 12.67 27.15
CA THR A 89 3.56 13.73 28.15
C THR A 89 2.42 14.69 27.78
N GLN A 90 1.86 14.55 26.57
CA GLN A 90 0.73 15.36 26.11
C GLN A 90 -0.42 14.44 25.69
N PRO A 91 -1.67 14.75 26.08
CA PRO A 91 -2.83 14.03 25.62
C PRO A 91 -2.94 14.20 24.09
N MET A 92 -2.92 13.09 23.37
CA MET A 92 -2.77 13.09 21.91
C MET A 92 -4.06 12.83 21.18
N HIS A 93 -5.22 13.12 21.53
CA HIS A 93 -6.45 13.06 20.72
C HIS A 93 -7.71 12.72 21.51
N GLU A 94 -8.84 13.12 20.94
CA GLU A 94 -10.17 12.70 21.36
C GLU A 94 -10.36 11.19 21.18
N HIS A 95 -11.01 10.61 22.14
CA HIS A 95 -11.39 9.22 22.16
C HIS A 95 -12.33 8.88 20.97
N ARG A 96 -11.87 8.04 20.07
CA ARG A 96 -12.60 7.71 18.82
C ARG A 96 -13.45 6.45 18.90
N TYR A 97 -13.12 5.53 19.80
CA TYR A 97 -13.74 4.23 19.89
C TYR A 97 -14.37 4.01 21.25
N GLN A 98 -15.58 3.46 21.24
CA GLN A 98 -16.30 3.03 22.44
C GLN A 98 -16.20 1.52 22.55
N PRO A 99 -16.13 0.94 23.80
CA PRO A 99 -16.04 -0.50 24.00
C PRO A 99 -17.18 -1.27 23.31
N GLU A 100 -18.38 -0.72 23.33
CA GLU A 100 -19.61 -1.31 22.76
C GLU A 100 -19.51 -1.54 21.24
N MET A 101 -18.64 -0.81 20.55
CA MET A 101 -18.38 -1.04 19.13
C MET A 101 -17.72 -2.39 18.84
N PHE A 102 -17.15 -3.02 19.87
CA PHE A 102 -16.45 -4.30 19.77
C PHE A 102 -17.20 -5.43 20.47
N GLU A 103 -18.45 -5.22 20.90
CA GLU A 103 -19.28 -6.29 21.47
C GLU A 103 -19.42 -7.46 20.49
N TYR A 104 -19.47 -8.68 21.03
CA TYR A 104 -19.55 -9.88 20.23
C TYR A 104 -20.20 -11.02 21.02
N ASP A 105 -21.11 -11.76 20.39
CA ASP A 105 -21.70 -12.97 20.96
C ASP A 105 -20.77 -14.18 20.79
N LYS A 106 -20.02 -14.20 19.67
CA LYS A 106 -19.08 -15.26 19.33
C LYS A 106 -17.91 -14.70 18.56
N ALA A 107 -16.70 -14.90 19.06
CA ALA A 107 -15.48 -14.56 18.34
C ALA A 107 -15.18 -15.60 17.27
N ASP A 108 -15.50 -15.30 16.03
CA ASP A 108 -15.10 -16.07 14.86
C ASP A 108 -13.97 -15.31 14.14
N VAL A 109 -12.75 -15.87 14.16
CA VAL A 109 -11.55 -15.23 13.59
C VAL A 109 -11.45 -15.52 12.10
N VAL A 110 -12.51 -15.27 11.36
CA VAL A 110 -12.48 -15.29 9.89
C VAL A 110 -12.21 -13.88 9.36
N MET A 111 -11.19 -13.74 8.52
CA MET A 111 -10.92 -12.48 7.84
C MET A 111 -12.09 -12.16 6.89
N LYS A 112 -12.92 -11.20 7.27
CA LYS A 112 -14.07 -10.76 6.47
C LYS A 112 -13.85 -9.36 5.93
N ARG A 113 -14.54 -9.05 4.83
CA ARG A 113 -14.61 -7.70 4.27
C ARG A 113 -14.94 -6.66 5.36
N HIS A 114 -14.28 -5.52 5.32
CA HIS A 114 -14.55 -4.42 6.26
C HIS A 114 -15.99 -3.90 6.11
N ALA A 115 -16.57 -3.41 7.20
CA ALA A 115 -17.89 -2.76 7.15
C ALA A 115 -17.86 -1.44 6.36
N THR A 116 -16.71 -0.74 6.41
CA THR A 116 -16.42 0.47 5.63
C THR A 116 -15.02 0.31 5.01
N PRO A 117 -14.68 1.02 3.92
CA PRO A 117 -13.31 0.99 3.42
C PRO A 117 -12.35 1.55 4.47
N SER A 118 -11.16 1.00 4.56
CA SER A 118 -10.09 1.53 5.41
C SER A 118 -9.14 2.42 4.63
N VAL A 119 -9.05 2.21 3.33
CA VAL A 119 -8.17 2.95 2.42
C VAL A 119 -8.98 3.46 1.23
N LEU A 120 -8.87 4.74 0.98
CA LEU A 120 -9.35 5.39 -0.24
C LEU A 120 -8.17 5.99 -0.98
N THR A 121 -8.16 5.82 -2.29
CA THR A 121 -7.15 6.44 -3.16
C THR A 121 -7.85 7.23 -4.24
N LEU A 122 -7.58 8.53 -4.31
CA LEU A 122 -8.09 9.43 -5.36
C LEU A 122 -7.02 9.62 -6.44
N MET A 123 -7.32 9.19 -7.64
CA MET A 123 -6.53 9.51 -8.82
C MET A 123 -7.03 10.82 -9.44
N VAL A 124 -6.19 11.85 -9.46
CA VAL A 124 -6.57 13.16 -10.00
C VAL A 124 -6.29 13.31 -11.50
N ASN A 125 -5.39 12.52 -12.07
CA ASN A 125 -5.09 12.51 -13.50
C ASN A 125 -4.26 11.27 -13.87
N ASN A 126 -4.03 11.05 -15.17
CA ASN A 126 -3.02 10.12 -15.67
C ASN A 126 -1.94 10.83 -16.53
N THR A 127 -1.83 12.16 -16.39
CA THR A 127 -0.80 12.98 -17.04
C THR A 127 0.44 13.06 -16.15
N CYS A 128 1.61 12.95 -16.74
CA CYS A 128 2.89 13.00 -16.03
C CYS A 128 3.90 13.85 -16.78
N VAL A 129 4.95 14.30 -16.11
CA VAL A 129 6.11 15.00 -16.70
C VAL A 129 7.11 14.04 -17.35
N THR A 130 6.97 12.73 -17.07
CA THR A 130 7.80 11.65 -17.63
C THR A 130 6.94 10.69 -18.43
N ASP A 131 7.59 9.90 -19.28
CA ASP A 131 6.96 8.82 -20.03
C ASP A 131 7.71 7.50 -19.79
N CYS A 132 7.71 7.07 -18.53
CA CYS A 132 8.45 5.89 -18.07
C CYS A 132 8.05 4.64 -18.87
N ILE A 133 9.05 3.89 -19.34
CA ILE A 133 8.82 2.66 -20.12
C ILE A 133 8.11 1.56 -19.32
N TYR A 134 8.27 1.57 -17.99
CA TYR A 134 7.66 0.63 -17.03
C TYR A 134 6.38 1.16 -16.39
N CYS A 135 5.83 2.28 -16.88
CA CYS A 135 4.64 2.88 -16.28
C CYS A 135 3.44 1.93 -16.34
N TYR A 136 2.83 1.68 -15.19
CA TYR A 136 1.66 0.80 -15.09
C TYR A 136 0.35 1.49 -15.48
N GLN A 137 0.37 2.81 -15.66
CA GLN A 137 -0.84 3.57 -15.94
C GLN A 137 -1.38 3.35 -17.35
N ASP A 138 -2.71 3.27 -17.46
CA ASP A 138 -3.38 3.32 -18.75
C ASP A 138 -3.26 4.73 -19.34
N LYS A 139 -2.38 4.86 -20.34
CA LYS A 139 -2.19 6.11 -21.11
C LYS A 139 -2.86 6.07 -22.49
N SER A 140 -3.71 5.06 -22.75
CA SER A 140 -4.48 4.97 -24.00
C SER A 140 -5.43 6.16 -24.19
N ARG A 141 -5.87 6.76 -23.08
CA ARG A 141 -6.63 8.00 -23.04
C ARG A 141 -6.05 8.96 -22.00
N ARG A 142 -6.11 10.26 -22.27
CA ARG A 142 -5.80 11.27 -21.25
C ARG A 142 -7.01 11.46 -20.34
N ALA A 143 -6.77 11.45 -19.05
CA ALA A 143 -7.79 11.70 -18.04
C ALA A 143 -7.32 12.82 -17.09
N HIS A 144 -8.18 13.80 -16.90
CA HIS A 144 -8.04 14.86 -15.92
C HIS A 144 -9.19 14.78 -14.94
N CYS A 145 -8.99 15.27 -13.73
CA CYS A 145 -10.04 15.30 -12.73
C CYS A 145 -11.22 16.15 -13.22
N THR A 146 -12.38 15.53 -13.32
CA THR A 146 -13.67 16.19 -13.60
C THR A 146 -14.56 16.24 -12.38
N ILE A 147 -14.10 15.70 -11.24
CA ILE A 147 -14.81 15.81 -9.96
C ILE A 147 -14.62 17.27 -9.49
N PRO A 148 -15.70 18.01 -9.20
CA PRO A 148 -15.61 19.35 -8.62
C PRO A 148 -14.81 19.35 -7.33
N LEU A 149 -14.03 20.40 -7.07
CA LEU A 149 -13.21 20.52 -5.87
C LEU A 149 -14.05 20.37 -4.59
N GLU A 150 -15.22 20.99 -4.58
CA GLU A 150 -16.16 20.91 -3.46
C GLU A 150 -16.55 19.47 -3.17
N ARG A 151 -16.75 18.67 -4.23
CA ARG A 151 -17.10 17.25 -4.06
C ARG A 151 -15.91 16.43 -3.52
N ILE A 152 -14.67 16.74 -3.93
CA ILE A 152 -13.48 16.12 -3.35
C ILE A 152 -13.38 16.43 -1.85
N ILE A 153 -13.61 17.68 -1.48
CA ILE A 153 -13.62 18.12 -0.07
C ILE A 153 -14.70 17.37 0.72
N GLU A 154 -15.90 17.23 0.16
CA GLU A 154 -16.97 16.43 0.78
C GLU A 154 -16.57 14.96 0.97
N LEU A 155 -15.92 14.35 -0.04
CA LEU A 155 -15.45 12.97 0.04
C LEU A 155 -14.39 12.78 1.14
N ILE A 156 -13.49 13.74 1.33
CA ILE A 156 -12.50 13.71 2.41
C ILE A 156 -13.19 13.75 3.78
N ARG A 157 -14.19 14.62 3.95
CA ARG A 157 -14.97 14.72 5.18
C ARG A 157 -15.85 13.49 5.42
N GLU A 158 -16.46 12.95 4.39
CA GLU A 158 -17.22 11.69 4.45
C GLU A 158 -16.30 10.53 4.88
N ALA A 159 -15.11 10.44 4.30
CA ALA A 159 -14.12 9.44 4.67
C ALA A 159 -13.73 9.54 6.16
N LYS A 160 -13.56 10.78 6.68
CA LYS A 160 -13.28 11.00 8.10
C LYS A 160 -14.42 10.51 8.99
N GLN A 161 -15.68 10.81 8.62
CA GLN A 161 -16.88 10.36 9.35
C GLN A 161 -17.00 8.83 9.36
N LEU A 162 -16.60 8.17 8.27
CA LEU A 162 -16.61 6.71 8.13
C LEU A 162 -15.40 6.04 8.81
N ASN A 163 -14.55 6.79 9.49
CA ASN A 163 -13.30 6.31 10.08
C ASN A 163 -12.38 5.59 9.06
N VAL A 164 -12.34 6.09 7.83
CA VAL A 164 -11.34 5.66 6.85
C VAL A 164 -9.96 5.98 7.40
N ASN A 165 -9.08 4.99 7.42
CA ASN A 165 -7.76 5.14 8.03
C ASN A 165 -6.81 5.96 7.15
N THR A 166 -6.87 5.73 5.85
CA THR A 166 -5.95 6.35 4.88
C THR A 166 -6.74 6.93 3.72
N PHE A 167 -6.46 8.16 3.37
CA PHE A 167 -6.96 8.79 2.14
C PHE A 167 -5.75 9.27 1.34
N ASP A 168 -5.39 8.50 0.32
CA ASP A 168 -4.24 8.78 -0.54
C ASP A 168 -4.63 9.51 -1.82
N VAL A 169 -3.67 10.21 -2.38
CA VAL A 169 -3.80 10.89 -3.67
C VAL A 169 -2.73 10.39 -4.62
N ILE A 170 -3.16 10.01 -5.81
CA ILE A 170 -2.26 9.56 -6.87
C ILE A 170 -2.62 10.25 -8.18
N GLY A 171 -1.80 10.02 -9.18
CA GLY A 171 -2.07 10.47 -10.53
C GLY A 171 -1.02 9.91 -11.48
N GLY A 172 -0.94 10.48 -12.68
CA GLY A 172 0.30 10.52 -13.41
C GLY A 172 1.30 11.34 -12.60
N GLU A 173 0.90 12.59 -12.31
CA GLU A 173 1.62 13.47 -11.39
C GLU A 173 0.61 14.31 -10.60
N PHE A 174 0.62 14.16 -9.29
CA PHE A 174 -0.32 14.85 -8.41
C PHE A 174 -0.17 16.38 -8.46
N PHE A 175 1.06 16.88 -8.48
CA PHE A 175 1.34 18.31 -8.49
C PHE A 175 0.97 19.02 -9.80
N LEU A 176 0.61 18.27 -10.86
CA LEU A 176 0.00 18.83 -12.07
C LEU A 176 -1.51 19.08 -11.93
N TYR A 177 -2.14 18.62 -10.86
CA TYR A 177 -3.56 18.90 -10.59
C TYR A 177 -3.70 20.34 -10.09
N PRO A 178 -4.52 21.21 -10.75
CA PRO A 178 -4.58 22.63 -10.39
C PRO A 178 -4.93 22.93 -8.94
N HIS A 179 -5.77 22.09 -8.32
CA HIS A 179 -6.24 22.23 -6.94
C HIS A 179 -5.51 21.34 -5.95
N TRP A 180 -4.29 20.92 -6.23
CA TRP A 180 -3.54 20.02 -5.35
C TRP A 180 -3.31 20.60 -3.96
N ARG A 181 -3.17 21.95 -3.88
CA ARG A 181 -2.94 22.63 -2.58
C ARG A 181 -4.16 22.56 -1.68
N GLU A 182 -5.33 22.84 -2.24
CA GLU A 182 -6.61 22.81 -1.54
C GLU A 182 -6.96 21.41 -1.08
N VAL A 183 -6.76 20.42 -1.94
CA VAL A 183 -6.98 19.00 -1.59
C VAL A 183 -6.02 18.55 -0.50
N LEU A 184 -4.74 18.87 -0.62
CA LEU A 184 -3.75 18.50 0.40
C LEU A 184 -4.04 19.19 1.73
N ALA A 185 -4.41 20.47 1.71
CA ALA A 185 -4.79 21.20 2.92
C ALA A 185 -6.00 20.58 3.61
N GLU A 186 -7.04 20.20 2.85
CA GLU A 186 -8.22 19.54 3.43
C GLU A 186 -7.88 18.16 4.01
N LEU A 187 -7.02 17.39 3.34
CA LEU A 187 -6.53 16.11 3.87
C LEU A 187 -5.79 16.31 5.21
N ARG A 188 -4.88 17.28 5.27
CA ARG A 188 -4.15 17.57 6.50
C ARG A 188 -5.06 18.11 7.63
N ASN A 189 -6.06 18.93 7.30
CA ASN A 189 -7.05 19.42 8.26
C ASN A 189 -7.94 18.30 8.84
N ASN A 190 -8.05 17.19 8.13
CA ASN A 190 -8.76 16.00 8.60
C ASN A 190 -7.82 14.90 9.15
N ASP A 191 -6.58 15.25 9.51
CA ASP A 191 -5.54 14.38 10.06
C ASP A 191 -5.11 13.22 9.11
N TYR A 192 -5.35 13.35 7.82
CA TYR A 192 -4.78 12.44 6.84
C TYR A 192 -3.36 12.86 6.49
N ASN A 193 -2.45 11.88 6.45
CA ASN A 193 -1.15 12.06 5.82
C ASN A 193 -1.15 11.22 4.53
N PRO A 194 -1.52 11.81 3.38
CA PRO A 194 -1.60 11.06 2.14
C PRO A 194 -0.20 10.64 1.69
N TYR A 195 -0.12 9.47 1.06
CA TYR A 195 1.09 9.05 0.38
C TYR A 195 1.32 9.95 -0.83
N LEU A 196 2.29 10.84 -0.72
CA LEU A 196 2.69 11.74 -1.79
C LEU A 196 3.87 11.16 -2.54
N SER A 197 3.72 10.95 -3.84
CA SER A 197 4.77 10.41 -4.70
C SER A 197 4.93 11.27 -5.94
N THR A 198 6.17 11.63 -6.28
CA THR A 198 6.46 12.42 -7.49
C THR A 198 7.74 11.98 -8.20
N LYS A 199 7.72 12.08 -9.54
CA LYS A 199 8.89 12.11 -10.42
C LYS A 199 9.11 13.51 -11.03
N MET A 200 8.37 14.51 -10.58
CA MET A 200 8.53 15.87 -11.03
C MET A 200 9.57 16.59 -10.19
N PRO A 201 10.53 17.30 -10.78
CA PRO A 201 11.34 18.25 -10.03
C PRO A 201 10.43 19.27 -9.32
N VAL A 202 10.54 19.36 -7.99
CA VAL A 202 9.76 20.30 -7.19
C VAL A 202 10.54 21.59 -6.96
N ASP A 203 9.84 22.71 -7.08
CA ASP A 203 10.39 24.03 -6.83
C ASP A 203 10.19 24.47 -5.36
N GLU A 204 10.81 25.61 -5.01
CA GLU A 204 10.71 26.15 -3.65
C GLU A 204 9.27 26.50 -3.25
N ALA A 205 8.39 26.85 -4.19
CA ALA A 205 7.00 27.17 -3.90
C ALA A 205 6.21 25.93 -3.47
N ILE A 206 6.46 24.79 -4.15
CA ILE A 206 5.87 23.49 -3.76
C ILE A 206 6.40 23.09 -2.39
N VAL A 207 7.73 23.07 -2.19
CA VAL A 207 8.36 22.62 -0.94
C VAL A 207 7.91 23.49 0.25
N ARG A 208 7.81 24.80 0.06
CA ARG A 208 7.29 25.71 1.09
C ARG A 208 5.83 25.40 1.47
N THR A 209 4.99 25.08 0.49
CA THR A 209 3.61 24.68 0.74
C THR A 209 3.55 23.36 1.53
N LEU A 210 4.37 22.37 1.16
CA LEU A 210 4.45 21.10 1.91
C LEU A 210 4.86 21.33 3.37
N ALA A 211 5.86 22.18 3.61
CA ALA A 211 6.29 22.55 4.95
C ALA A 211 5.19 23.27 5.74
N GLN A 212 4.49 24.24 5.13
CA GLN A 212 3.37 24.97 5.76
C GLN A 212 2.20 24.05 6.14
N LEU A 213 1.95 23.02 5.35
CA LEU A 213 0.91 22.03 5.62
C LEU A 213 1.37 20.91 6.57
N ASN A 214 2.58 20.99 7.11
CA ASN A 214 3.17 19.98 7.98
C ASN A 214 3.07 18.57 7.39
N VAL A 215 3.43 18.43 6.10
CA VAL A 215 3.50 17.13 5.45
C VAL A 215 4.59 16.31 6.14
N LEU A 216 4.25 15.08 6.55
CA LEU A 216 5.16 14.25 7.35
C LEU A 216 6.32 13.68 6.53
N ASP A 217 6.07 13.37 5.27
CA ASP A 217 7.05 12.84 4.34
C ASP A 217 6.57 12.96 2.88
N ILE A 218 7.51 12.76 1.96
CA ILE A 218 7.21 12.68 0.51
C ILE A 218 8.10 11.61 -0.12
N GLN A 219 7.53 10.83 -1.04
CA GLN A 219 8.31 9.96 -1.88
C GLN A 219 8.81 10.69 -3.12
N ILE A 220 10.11 10.64 -3.34
CA ILE A 220 10.75 11.07 -4.59
C ILE A 220 11.17 9.83 -5.37
N SER A 221 10.65 9.70 -6.59
CA SER A 221 11.04 8.60 -7.47
C SER A 221 12.22 9.02 -8.33
N LEU A 222 13.38 8.39 -8.11
CA LEU A 222 14.61 8.65 -8.86
C LEU A 222 15.34 7.33 -9.12
N ASP A 223 15.45 6.94 -10.38
CA ASP A 223 15.93 5.62 -10.77
C ASP A 223 17.45 5.59 -10.99
N THR A 224 18.04 6.72 -11.36
CA THR A 224 19.50 6.97 -11.54
C THR A 224 19.73 8.49 -11.63
N ILE A 225 20.98 8.92 -11.54
CA ILE A 225 21.39 10.30 -11.86
C ILE A 225 22.18 10.41 -13.16
N ILE A 226 22.26 9.34 -13.94
CA ILE A 226 22.90 9.32 -15.26
C ILE A 226 21.88 9.72 -16.30
N ASP A 227 22.01 10.94 -16.86
CA ASP A 227 21.00 11.53 -17.76
C ASP A 227 20.68 10.66 -19.00
N SER A 228 21.65 9.94 -19.57
CA SER A 228 21.42 9.04 -20.70
C SER A 228 20.48 7.89 -20.32
N HIS A 229 20.67 7.29 -19.13
CA HIS A 229 19.82 6.21 -18.63
C HIS A 229 18.40 6.71 -18.33
N LEU A 230 18.27 7.94 -17.80
CA LEU A 230 16.97 8.60 -17.59
C LEU A 230 16.27 8.93 -18.90
N ALA A 231 17.02 9.39 -19.92
CA ALA A 231 16.47 9.63 -21.25
C ALA A 231 15.90 8.34 -21.87
N ASP A 232 16.56 7.20 -21.66
CA ASP A 232 16.12 5.91 -22.17
C ASP A 232 14.94 5.32 -21.37
N SER A 233 14.93 5.46 -20.06
CA SER A 233 13.91 4.86 -19.19
C SER A 233 12.70 5.75 -18.94
N LEU A 234 12.88 7.07 -18.78
CA LEU A 234 11.82 8.03 -18.44
C LEU A 234 11.43 8.95 -19.59
N LYS A 235 12.16 8.93 -20.72
CA LYS A 235 11.96 9.81 -21.88
C LYS A 235 12.06 11.31 -21.53
N VAL A 236 12.96 11.65 -20.63
CA VAL A 236 13.20 13.01 -20.16
C VAL A 236 14.36 13.68 -20.92
N LYS A 237 14.45 15.01 -20.84
CA LYS A 237 15.53 15.78 -21.44
C LYS A 237 16.75 15.83 -20.51
N PRO A 238 17.97 16.03 -21.08
CA PRO A 238 19.18 16.24 -20.28
C PRO A 238 19.02 17.33 -19.22
N GLY A 239 19.73 17.16 -18.09
CA GLY A 239 19.63 18.03 -16.91
C GLY A 239 18.42 17.70 -16.01
N TYR A 240 17.70 16.61 -16.28
CA TYR A 240 16.64 16.17 -15.40
C TYR A 240 17.19 15.66 -14.07
N ALA A 241 18.29 14.90 -14.08
CA ALA A 241 18.95 14.39 -12.88
C ALA A 241 19.36 15.53 -11.93
N GLU A 242 19.95 16.60 -12.47
CA GLU A 242 20.35 17.77 -11.67
C GLU A 242 19.15 18.47 -11.01
N ARG A 243 18.07 18.69 -11.77
CA ARG A 243 16.83 19.27 -11.21
C ARG A 243 16.21 18.41 -10.12
N MET A 244 16.29 17.08 -10.24
CA MET A 244 15.82 16.18 -9.17
C MET A 244 16.74 16.26 -7.94
N ALA A 245 18.05 16.33 -8.13
CA ALA A 245 18.99 16.54 -7.03
C ALA A 245 18.77 17.88 -6.32
N ASP A 246 18.47 18.95 -7.09
CA ASP A 246 18.11 20.25 -6.51
C ASP A 246 16.81 20.19 -5.72
N SER A 247 15.82 19.44 -6.18
CA SER A 247 14.58 19.19 -5.44
C SER A 247 14.84 18.49 -4.12
N LEU A 248 15.72 17.49 -4.11
CA LEU A 248 16.13 16.78 -2.88
C LEU A 248 16.84 17.72 -1.90
N ARG A 249 17.74 18.59 -2.38
CA ARG A 249 18.42 19.62 -1.56
C ARG A 249 17.43 20.64 -0.98
N LEU A 250 16.40 21.03 -1.75
CA LEU A 250 15.33 21.90 -1.27
C LEU A 250 14.52 21.23 -0.16
N LEU A 251 14.14 19.97 -0.33
CA LEU A 251 13.43 19.20 0.69
C LEU A 251 14.27 19.05 1.97
N ASP A 252 15.58 18.84 1.83
CA ASP A 252 16.51 18.79 2.95
C ASP A 252 16.61 20.14 3.69
N LYS A 253 16.73 21.24 2.96
CA LYS A 253 16.72 22.60 3.50
C LYS A 253 15.48 22.90 4.34
N TYR A 254 14.34 22.36 3.97
CA TYR A 254 13.06 22.54 4.68
C TYR A 254 12.77 21.42 5.67
N HIS A 255 13.72 20.50 5.88
CA HIS A 255 13.61 19.35 6.79
C HIS A 255 12.40 18.46 6.56
N ILE A 256 11.96 18.34 5.30
CA ILE A 256 10.88 17.43 4.93
C ILE A 256 11.49 16.04 4.73
N PRO A 257 11.07 15.03 5.49
CA PRO A 257 11.54 13.65 5.33
C PRO A 257 11.25 13.12 3.93
N VAL A 258 12.21 12.42 3.34
CA VAL A 258 12.10 11.87 1.99
C VAL A 258 12.28 10.36 2.01
N MET A 259 11.35 9.68 1.35
CA MET A 259 11.49 8.29 0.93
C MET A 259 11.90 8.28 -0.56
N ILE A 260 12.94 7.54 -0.90
CA ILE A 260 13.34 7.38 -2.28
C ILE A 260 12.77 6.08 -2.82
N HIS A 261 12.24 6.13 -4.06
CA HIS A 261 11.81 4.94 -4.77
C HIS A 261 12.53 4.85 -6.12
N SER A 262 13.19 3.72 -6.38
CA SER A 262 13.91 3.45 -7.63
C SER A 262 13.41 2.16 -8.27
N VAL A 263 13.12 2.22 -9.58
CA VAL A 263 12.71 1.05 -10.36
C VAL A 263 13.88 0.62 -11.23
N LEU A 264 14.39 -0.59 -10.98
CA LEU A 264 15.46 -1.17 -11.77
C LEU A 264 14.93 -1.72 -13.09
N THR A 265 15.57 -1.30 -14.15
CA THR A 265 15.34 -1.75 -15.52
C THR A 265 16.68 -2.09 -16.18
N ARG A 266 16.67 -2.58 -17.40
CA ARG A 266 17.91 -2.80 -18.17
C ARG A 266 18.75 -1.54 -18.40
N HIS A 267 18.20 -0.35 -18.18
CA HIS A 267 18.83 0.94 -18.46
C HIS A 267 19.51 1.56 -17.23
N ASN A 268 19.20 1.12 -16.02
CA ASN A 268 19.63 1.78 -14.78
C ASN A 268 19.96 0.80 -13.64
N GLY A 269 20.30 -0.44 -13.97
CA GLY A 269 20.59 -1.48 -12.97
C GLY A 269 22.07 -1.74 -12.74
N SER A 270 22.99 -0.87 -13.18
CA SER A 270 24.42 -1.05 -12.95
C SER A 270 24.83 -0.68 -11.52
N GLU A 271 25.98 -1.20 -11.07
CA GLU A 271 26.58 -0.80 -9.80
C GLU A 271 26.86 0.73 -9.78
N ASP A 272 27.29 1.30 -10.89
CA ASP A 272 27.54 2.74 -11.01
C ASP A 272 26.27 3.58 -10.81
N ASP A 273 25.10 3.10 -11.31
CA ASP A 273 23.81 3.74 -11.03
C ASP A 273 23.51 3.75 -9.54
N MET A 274 23.62 2.61 -8.88
CA MET A 274 23.35 2.48 -7.45
C MET A 274 24.33 3.30 -6.60
N LYS A 275 25.61 3.25 -6.96
CA LYS A 275 26.66 4.01 -6.26
C LYS A 275 26.42 5.51 -6.37
N SER A 276 26.15 6.01 -7.56
CA SER A 276 25.95 7.44 -7.78
C SER A 276 24.72 7.97 -7.04
N LEU A 277 23.65 7.19 -6.96
CA LEU A 277 22.46 7.50 -6.15
C LEU A 277 22.81 7.52 -4.65
N TYR A 278 23.49 6.49 -4.16
CA TYR A 278 23.88 6.42 -2.75
C TYR A 278 24.79 7.58 -2.35
N ASP A 279 25.77 7.92 -3.20
CA ASP A 279 26.66 9.06 -2.97
C ASP A 279 25.85 10.37 -2.84
N LEU A 280 24.87 10.61 -3.73
CA LEU A 280 23.96 11.76 -3.64
C LEU A 280 23.15 11.73 -2.32
N PHE A 281 22.46 10.64 -2.03
CA PHE A 281 21.57 10.54 -0.85
C PHE A 281 22.35 10.67 0.45
N SER A 282 23.59 10.20 0.47
CA SER A 282 24.48 10.30 1.63
C SER A 282 24.88 11.73 1.97
N THR A 283 24.72 12.70 1.07
CA THR A 283 24.97 14.12 1.36
C THR A 283 23.77 14.82 2.04
N LEU A 284 22.58 14.20 2.07
CA LEU A 284 21.34 14.81 2.52
C LEU A 284 20.94 14.27 3.91
N GLY A 285 20.44 15.13 4.79
CA GLY A 285 20.08 14.79 6.18
C GLY A 285 18.68 14.20 6.34
N ASN A 286 17.80 14.39 5.36
CA ASN A 286 16.38 14.10 5.42
C ASN A 286 15.95 12.78 4.78
N ILE A 287 16.86 12.03 4.17
CA ILE A 287 16.54 10.72 3.59
C ILE A 287 16.28 9.72 4.71
N LYS A 288 15.10 9.07 4.67
CA LYS A 288 14.65 8.07 5.64
C LYS A 288 14.80 6.66 5.12
N ASP A 289 14.41 6.46 3.87
CA ASP A 289 14.33 5.13 3.26
C ASP A 289 14.64 5.23 1.76
N TRP A 290 15.33 4.23 1.25
CA TRP A 290 15.52 4.02 -0.18
C TRP A 290 14.98 2.65 -0.56
N HIS A 291 13.84 2.64 -1.24
CA HIS A 291 13.18 1.44 -1.70
C HIS A 291 13.46 1.19 -3.17
N ILE A 292 14.13 0.10 -3.45
CA ILE A 292 14.49 -0.34 -4.79
C ILE A 292 13.62 -1.53 -5.18
N VAL A 293 13.00 -1.49 -6.35
CA VAL A 293 12.18 -2.57 -6.89
C VAL A 293 12.61 -2.92 -8.30
N LYS A 294 12.33 -4.14 -8.75
CA LYS A 294 12.44 -4.54 -10.15
C LYS A 294 11.23 -4.01 -10.91
N GLY A 295 11.44 -3.54 -12.14
CA GLY A 295 10.34 -3.22 -13.05
C GLY A 295 9.54 -4.47 -13.42
N ASP A 296 8.23 -4.42 -13.21
CA ASP A 296 7.31 -5.54 -13.45
C ASP A 296 6.53 -5.39 -14.76
N PRO A 297 6.04 -6.49 -15.34
CA PRO A 297 5.08 -6.45 -16.43
C PRO A 297 3.80 -5.71 -16.02
N THR A 298 3.30 -4.85 -16.87
CA THR A 298 2.10 -4.06 -16.61
C THR A 298 0.92 -4.51 -17.47
N LEU A 299 -0.31 -4.13 -17.06
CA LEU A 299 -1.51 -4.41 -17.85
C LEU A 299 -1.58 -3.56 -19.13
N TYR A 300 -0.95 -2.39 -19.12
CA TYR A 300 -0.91 -1.43 -20.24
C TYR A 300 0.55 -1.14 -20.65
N PRO A 301 1.26 -2.12 -21.22
CA PRO A 301 2.69 -2.01 -21.47
C PRO A 301 2.98 -0.93 -22.52
N ARG A 302 4.03 -0.12 -22.26
CA ARG A 302 4.56 0.90 -23.20
C ARG A 302 5.60 0.31 -24.16
N ALA A 303 6.22 -0.78 -23.72
CA ALA A 303 7.18 -1.55 -24.49
C ALA A 303 7.06 -3.04 -24.11
N PRO A 304 7.53 -3.97 -24.92
CA PRO A 304 7.66 -5.37 -24.52
C PRO A 304 8.47 -5.48 -23.23
N TYR A 305 8.07 -6.38 -22.33
CA TYR A 305 8.74 -6.53 -21.04
C TYR A 305 10.22 -6.86 -21.18
N SER A 306 10.61 -7.61 -22.22
CA SER A 306 12.00 -7.89 -22.55
C SER A 306 12.88 -6.65 -22.84
N GLU A 307 12.25 -5.52 -23.16
CA GLU A 307 12.95 -4.24 -23.33
C GLU A 307 13.09 -3.46 -22.02
N ILE A 308 12.37 -3.87 -20.97
CA ILE A 308 12.35 -3.23 -19.67
C ILE A 308 13.17 -4.05 -18.66
N GLU A 309 13.08 -5.37 -18.76
CA GLU A 309 13.60 -6.29 -17.77
C GLU A 309 15.12 -6.17 -17.59
N ILE A 310 15.54 -5.98 -16.34
CA ILE A 310 16.95 -6.08 -15.97
C ILE A 310 17.42 -7.54 -16.04
N SER A 311 18.63 -7.78 -16.54
CA SER A 311 19.20 -9.12 -16.55
C SER A 311 19.47 -9.64 -15.13
N ALA A 312 19.45 -10.96 -14.94
CA ALA A 312 19.78 -11.59 -13.66
C ALA A 312 21.19 -11.22 -13.18
N GLU A 313 22.14 -11.08 -14.11
CA GLU A 313 23.52 -10.69 -13.82
C GLU A 313 23.59 -9.27 -13.26
N ALA A 314 23.02 -8.28 -13.97
CA ALA A 314 23.00 -6.88 -13.53
C ALA A 314 22.21 -6.72 -12.21
N MET A 315 21.08 -7.44 -12.05
CA MET A 315 20.34 -7.46 -10.79
C MET A 315 21.21 -7.99 -9.65
N GLY A 316 21.96 -9.09 -9.89
CA GLY A 316 22.87 -9.66 -8.89
C GLY A 316 24.00 -8.69 -8.50
N GLU A 317 24.51 -7.91 -9.44
CA GLU A 317 25.51 -6.86 -9.15
C GLU A 317 24.92 -5.75 -8.30
N ALA A 318 23.79 -5.21 -8.69
CA ALA A 318 23.09 -4.19 -7.91
C ALA A 318 22.81 -4.66 -6.48
N ILE A 319 22.27 -5.87 -6.30
CA ILE A 319 21.98 -6.43 -4.97
C ILE A 319 23.24 -6.60 -4.14
N ARG A 320 24.33 -7.11 -4.70
CA ARG A 320 25.60 -7.25 -3.95
C ARG A 320 26.11 -5.90 -3.46
N TYR A 321 26.08 -4.88 -4.31
CA TYR A 321 26.45 -3.53 -3.90
C TYR A 321 25.53 -3.00 -2.79
N LEU A 322 24.22 -3.05 -2.98
CA LEU A 322 23.24 -2.58 -2.00
C LEU A 322 23.37 -3.30 -0.65
N ALA A 323 23.59 -4.61 -0.66
CA ALA A 323 23.83 -5.40 0.55
C ALA A 323 25.11 -4.97 1.29
N SER A 324 26.13 -4.54 0.55
CA SER A 324 27.40 -4.08 1.16
C SER A 324 27.25 -2.76 1.92
N ILE A 325 26.40 -1.84 1.41
CA ILE A 325 26.20 -0.51 1.99
C ILE A 325 25.06 -0.45 3.00
N ALA A 326 24.05 -1.33 2.89
CA ALA A 326 22.84 -1.28 3.71
C ALA A 326 23.12 -1.36 5.22
N LYS A 327 24.16 -2.10 5.62
CA LYS A 327 24.53 -2.29 7.04
C LYS A 327 25.15 -1.04 7.68
N THR A 328 25.73 -0.16 6.89
CA THR A 328 26.44 1.04 7.36
C THR A 328 25.75 2.33 6.97
N SER A 329 24.71 2.24 6.15
CA SER A 329 23.89 3.38 5.75
C SER A 329 23.16 3.97 6.95
N ARG A 330 23.03 5.30 6.99
CA ARG A 330 22.27 6.02 8.02
C ARG A 330 20.76 6.07 7.75
N PHE A 331 20.32 5.65 6.57
CA PHE A 331 18.91 5.48 6.19
C PHE A 331 18.67 4.04 5.80
N SER A 332 17.42 3.61 5.89
CA SER A 332 17.00 2.25 5.50
C SER A 332 17.19 2.05 3.99
N ILE A 333 17.69 0.87 3.59
CA ILE A 333 17.79 0.48 2.19
C ILE A 333 17.05 -0.84 2.02
N ARG A 334 15.95 -0.80 1.26
CA ARG A 334 15.13 -1.96 0.93
C ARG A 334 15.33 -2.30 -0.54
N TYR A 335 15.74 -3.51 -0.84
CA TYR A 335 16.02 -3.98 -2.19
C TYR A 335 15.46 -5.39 -2.38
N PRO A 336 15.22 -5.84 -3.64
CA PRO A 336 14.72 -7.18 -3.89
C PRO A 336 15.66 -8.22 -3.30
N GLU A 337 15.14 -9.12 -2.47
CA GLU A 337 15.90 -10.30 -2.06
C GLU A 337 16.09 -11.20 -3.28
N MET A 338 17.31 -11.72 -3.45
CA MET A 338 17.52 -12.77 -4.45
C MET A 338 16.73 -14.00 -4.00
N MET A 339 15.66 -14.32 -4.72
CA MET A 339 15.00 -15.60 -4.54
C MET A 339 16.01 -16.71 -4.91
N PRO A 340 16.06 -17.82 -4.16
CA PRO A 340 16.93 -18.96 -4.53
C PRO A 340 16.73 -19.44 -5.98
N GLN A 341 15.60 -19.13 -6.59
CA GLN A 341 15.23 -19.45 -7.98
C GLN A 341 15.96 -18.58 -9.03
N ASP A 342 16.47 -17.39 -8.64
CA ASP A 342 17.21 -16.50 -9.56
C ASP A 342 18.69 -16.90 -9.68
N VAL A 343 19.16 -17.80 -8.83
CA VAL A 343 20.54 -18.28 -8.82
C VAL A 343 20.72 -19.54 -9.69
N ASP A 344 19.65 -20.29 -9.92
CA ASP A 344 19.68 -21.56 -10.66
C ASP A 344 18.49 -21.65 -11.66
N ASN A 345 18.66 -21.02 -12.82
CA ASN A 345 17.79 -21.30 -13.98
C ASN A 345 18.10 -22.67 -14.63
N GLN A 346 18.65 -23.60 -13.86
CA GLN A 346 18.94 -25.00 -14.27
C GLN A 346 18.41 -26.01 -13.25
N LEU A 347 17.21 -25.75 -12.68
CA LEU A 347 16.51 -26.85 -12.02
C LEU A 347 16.03 -27.82 -13.11
N SER A 348 16.57 -29.02 -13.09
CA SER A 348 16.05 -30.11 -13.89
C SER A 348 14.59 -30.41 -13.49
N GLU A 349 13.80 -31.04 -14.38
CA GLU A 349 12.42 -31.47 -14.04
C GLU A 349 12.37 -32.33 -12.75
N ALA A 350 13.51 -32.94 -12.35
CA ALA A 350 13.64 -33.75 -11.14
C ALA A 350 13.69 -32.89 -9.84
N ASP A 351 14.04 -31.58 -9.93
CA ASP A 351 14.16 -30.67 -8.80
C ASP A 351 12.89 -29.82 -8.57
N MET A 352 11.84 -30.04 -9.35
CA MET A 352 10.55 -29.37 -9.16
C MET A 352 9.89 -29.82 -7.86
N PRO A 353 9.41 -28.89 -7.00
CA PRO A 353 8.68 -29.27 -5.80
C PRO A 353 7.49 -30.19 -6.12
N ALA A 354 7.19 -31.13 -5.23
CA ALA A 354 6.02 -31.97 -5.36
C ALA A 354 4.75 -31.12 -5.55
N GLU A 355 3.75 -31.64 -6.25
CA GLU A 355 2.50 -30.93 -6.55
C GLU A 355 1.82 -30.43 -5.25
N ALA A 356 1.86 -31.23 -4.19
CA ALA A 356 1.37 -30.86 -2.85
C ALA A 356 2.10 -29.65 -2.25
N ASP A 357 3.43 -29.58 -2.40
CA ASP A 357 4.24 -28.47 -1.90
C ASP A 357 3.95 -27.17 -2.66
N ARG A 358 3.64 -27.26 -3.96
CA ARG A 358 3.25 -26.09 -4.77
C ARG A 358 1.86 -25.58 -4.39
N GLU A 359 0.94 -26.49 -4.12
CA GLU A 359 -0.41 -26.16 -3.67
C GLU A 359 -0.37 -25.48 -2.29
N GLU A 360 0.34 -26.05 -1.33
CA GLU A 360 0.51 -25.50 0.00
C GLU A 360 1.15 -24.11 -0.07
N LYS A 361 2.23 -23.91 -0.81
CA LYS A 361 2.87 -22.60 -1.00
C LYS A 361 1.94 -21.57 -1.63
N PHE A 362 1.13 -21.96 -2.61
CA PHE A 362 0.16 -21.06 -3.24
C PHE A 362 -0.91 -20.60 -2.23
N PHE A 363 -1.47 -21.51 -1.45
CA PHE A 363 -2.55 -21.18 -0.53
C PHE A 363 -2.05 -20.50 0.74
N ASP A 364 -0.87 -20.86 1.27
CA ASP A 364 -0.36 -20.35 2.53
C ASP A 364 0.37 -19.01 2.40
N ASN A 365 1.10 -18.80 1.29
CA ASN A 365 1.95 -17.63 1.12
C ASN A 365 1.33 -16.53 0.24
N ARG A 366 0.15 -16.75 -0.37
CA ARG A 366 -0.46 -15.77 -1.24
C ARG A 366 -0.97 -14.56 -0.43
N THR A 367 -0.55 -13.37 -0.82
CA THR A 367 -1.00 -12.12 -0.22
C THR A 367 -2.48 -11.88 -0.48
N PHE A 368 -3.20 -11.35 0.49
CA PHE A 368 -4.59 -10.92 0.31
C PHE A 368 -4.67 -9.72 -0.63
N CYS A 369 -5.63 -9.74 -1.56
CA CYS A 369 -5.97 -8.55 -2.32
C CYS A 369 -6.76 -7.56 -1.44
N SER A 370 -6.29 -6.32 -1.34
CA SER A 370 -6.99 -5.26 -0.60
C SER A 370 -8.26 -4.76 -1.31
N GLY A 371 -8.36 -5.01 -2.61
CA GLY A 371 -9.52 -4.60 -3.43
C GLY A 371 -10.83 -5.15 -2.90
N LEU A 372 -11.80 -4.28 -2.59
CA LEU A 372 -13.09 -4.58 -1.95
C LEU A 372 -13.00 -5.27 -0.58
N PHE A 373 -11.83 -5.67 -0.14
CA PHE A 373 -11.62 -6.14 1.23
C PHE A 373 -11.51 -4.95 2.18
N SER A 374 -10.67 -3.98 1.85
CA SER A 374 -10.39 -2.79 2.65
C SER A 374 -10.21 -1.51 1.83
N SER A 375 -10.06 -1.58 0.51
CA SER A 375 -9.66 -0.45 -0.34
C SER A 375 -10.62 -0.17 -1.48
N LEU A 376 -10.75 1.12 -1.83
CA LEU A 376 -11.41 1.61 -3.04
C LEU A 376 -10.52 2.64 -3.73
N TYR A 377 -10.63 2.71 -5.06
CA TYR A 377 -9.89 3.65 -5.91
C TYR A 377 -10.88 4.51 -6.69
N ILE A 378 -10.78 5.83 -6.53
CA ILE A 378 -11.61 6.83 -7.22
C ILE A 378 -10.84 7.32 -8.43
N LEU A 379 -11.41 7.16 -9.62
CA LEU A 379 -10.83 7.58 -10.88
C LEU A 379 -11.11 9.08 -11.14
N PRO A 380 -10.37 9.74 -12.04
CA PRO A 380 -10.51 11.18 -12.30
C PRO A 380 -11.90 11.62 -12.75
N ASP A 381 -12.71 10.72 -13.30
CA ASP A 381 -14.08 10.96 -13.75
C ASP A 381 -15.14 10.61 -12.70
N GLY A 382 -14.75 10.32 -11.47
CA GLY A 382 -15.64 9.96 -10.37
C GLY A 382 -16.04 8.49 -10.32
N LYS A 383 -15.67 7.69 -11.32
CA LYS A 383 -15.89 6.24 -11.26
C LYS A 383 -15.04 5.62 -10.15
N VAL A 384 -15.57 4.57 -9.52
CA VAL A 384 -14.90 3.86 -8.45
C VAL A 384 -14.58 2.44 -8.89
N THR A 385 -13.31 2.06 -8.75
CA THR A 385 -12.81 0.72 -9.09
C THR A 385 -12.15 0.05 -7.87
N ILE A 386 -11.81 -1.23 -8.02
CA ILE A 386 -11.24 -2.05 -6.93
C ILE A 386 -9.70 -2.07 -6.91
N CYS A 387 -9.08 -1.57 -7.96
CA CYS A 387 -7.62 -1.57 -8.10
C CYS A 387 -7.19 -0.45 -9.04
N GLU A 388 -6.16 0.29 -8.67
CA GLU A 388 -5.59 1.38 -9.47
C GLU A 388 -5.14 0.95 -10.87
N GLN A 389 -4.79 -0.32 -11.05
CA GLN A 389 -4.32 -0.86 -12.33
C GLN A 389 -5.43 -1.47 -13.20
N LEU A 390 -6.64 -1.65 -12.67
CA LEU A 390 -7.80 -2.10 -13.45
C LEU A 390 -8.55 -0.94 -14.10
N TYR A 391 -8.30 0.27 -13.66
CA TYR A 391 -8.83 1.52 -14.23
C TYR A 391 -10.31 1.45 -14.59
N TRP A 392 -10.63 1.85 -15.82
CA TRP A 392 -11.99 1.89 -16.37
C TRP A 392 -12.48 0.55 -16.94
N ASN A 393 -11.89 -0.58 -16.54
CA ASN A 393 -12.46 -1.88 -16.92
C ASN A 393 -13.89 -1.99 -16.38
N PRO A 394 -14.93 -2.09 -17.26
CA PRO A 394 -16.34 -1.95 -16.83
C PRO A 394 -16.75 -3.01 -15.82
N HIS A 395 -16.12 -4.19 -15.85
CA HIS A 395 -16.42 -5.26 -14.91
C HIS A 395 -16.11 -4.85 -13.47
N PHE A 396 -15.03 -4.08 -13.25
CA PHE A 396 -14.54 -3.70 -11.93
C PHE A 396 -14.97 -2.31 -11.47
N ILE A 397 -15.78 -1.59 -12.26
CA ILE A 397 -16.41 -0.35 -11.79
C ILE A 397 -17.56 -0.71 -10.85
N VAL A 398 -17.47 -0.24 -9.61
CA VAL A 398 -18.42 -0.56 -8.53
C VAL A 398 -19.31 0.61 -8.15
N GLY A 399 -19.05 1.82 -8.64
CA GLY A 399 -19.85 3.00 -8.35
C GLY A 399 -19.34 4.28 -9.00
N ASP A 400 -19.93 5.40 -8.59
CA ASP A 400 -19.65 6.73 -9.09
C ASP A 400 -19.85 7.75 -7.96
N VAL A 401 -18.77 8.39 -7.50
CA VAL A 401 -18.82 9.37 -6.40
C VAL A 401 -19.57 10.66 -6.75
N MET A 402 -19.85 10.89 -8.04
CA MET A 402 -20.71 12.00 -8.45
C MET A 402 -22.19 11.76 -8.14
N ARG A 403 -22.56 10.53 -7.82
CA ARG A 403 -23.97 10.12 -7.61
C ARG A 403 -24.21 9.49 -6.27
N ASN A 404 -23.18 8.87 -5.69
CA ASN A 404 -23.30 8.04 -4.50
C ASN A 404 -22.26 8.47 -3.45
N SER A 405 -22.60 8.23 -2.19
CA SER A 405 -21.65 8.31 -1.09
C SER A 405 -20.66 7.14 -1.11
N ILE A 406 -19.53 7.30 -0.41
CA ILE A 406 -18.52 6.23 -0.23
C ILE A 406 -19.18 4.98 0.38
N GLN A 407 -20.06 5.18 1.38
CA GLN A 407 -20.74 4.09 2.07
C GLN A 407 -21.71 3.33 1.15
N GLU A 408 -22.49 4.06 0.32
CA GLU A 408 -23.39 3.43 -0.66
C GLU A 408 -22.61 2.62 -1.70
N ILE A 409 -21.51 3.16 -2.22
CA ILE A 409 -20.64 2.45 -3.18
C ILE A 409 -20.07 1.19 -2.54
N TRP A 410 -19.50 1.33 -1.33
CA TRP A 410 -18.92 0.20 -0.60
C TRP A 410 -19.94 -0.91 -0.38
N ASN A 411 -21.17 -0.58 -0.01
CA ASN A 411 -22.24 -1.54 0.28
C ASN A 411 -23.12 -1.89 -0.91
N SER A 412 -22.78 -1.41 -2.13
CA SER A 412 -23.53 -1.73 -3.33
C SER A 412 -23.56 -3.23 -3.62
N GLU A 413 -24.63 -3.71 -4.26
CA GLU A 413 -24.72 -5.11 -4.70
C GLU A 413 -23.60 -5.48 -5.66
N LYS A 414 -23.15 -4.54 -6.50
CA LYS A 414 -22.00 -4.75 -7.41
C LYS A 414 -20.70 -4.98 -6.65
N ALA A 415 -20.40 -4.16 -5.64
CA ALA A 415 -19.20 -4.32 -4.81
C ALA A 415 -19.25 -5.63 -4.01
N LYS A 416 -20.41 -5.96 -3.44
CA LYS A 416 -20.61 -7.21 -2.71
C LYS A 416 -20.48 -8.44 -3.60
N SER A 417 -21.08 -8.44 -4.79
CA SER A 417 -21.00 -9.58 -5.71
C SER A 417 -19.59 -9.84 -6.24
N LEU A 418 -18.77 -8.80 -6.42
CA LEU A 418 -17.38 -8.95 -6.79
C LEU A 418 -16.51 -9.50 -5.65
N TYR A 419 -16.86 -9.20 -4.41
CA TYR A 419 -16.15 -9.71 -3.25
C TYR A 419 -16.59 -11.12 -2.85
N PHE A 420 -17.92 -11.37 -2.78
CA PHE A 420 -18.55 -12.65 -2.45
C PHE A 420 -18.95 -13.38 -3.74
N ILE A 421 -17.97 -13.62 -4.60
CA ILE A 421 -18.22 -14.29 -5.87
C ILE A 421 -18.70 -15.73 -5.64
N LYS A 422 -19.76 -16.14 -6.34
CA LYS A 422 -20.27 -17.50 -6.26
C LYS A 422 -19.63 -18.36 -7.36
N GLN A 423 -19.32 -19.59 -7.03
CA GLN A 423 -18.75 -20.52 -8.01
C GLN A 423 -19.69 -20.74 -9.21
N THR A 424 -21.00 -20.69 -8.98
CA THR A 424 -22.04 -20.76 -10.02
C THR A 424 -22.01 -19.59 -11.01
N ASP A 425 -21.37 -18.47 -10.65
CA ASP A 425 -21.23 -17.29 -11.51
C ASP A 425 -20.01 -17.42 -12.46
N ILE A 426 -19.20 -18.46 -12.26
CA ILE A 426 -18.03 -18.73 -13.09
C ILE A 426 -18.43 -19.55 -14.32
N PRO A 427 -18.13 -19.08 -15.53
CA PRO A 427 -18.39 -19.84 -16.76
C PRO A 427 -17.66 -21.19 -16.79
N ASP A 428 -18.24 -22.15 -17.52
CA ASP A 428 -17.79 -23.53 -17.61
C ASP A 428 -16.45 -23.71 -18.37
N ASP A 429 -16.05 -22.70 -19.10
CA ASP A 429 -14.73 -22.65 -19.77
C ASP A 429 -13.56 -22.32 -18.84
N SER A 430 -13.83 -22.16 -17.55
CA SER A 430 -12.81 -21.91 -16.51
C SER A 430 -12.67 -23.11 -15.58
N LEU A 431 -11.43 -23.48 -15.26
CA LEU A 431 -11.14 -24.49 -14.23
C LEU A 431 -11.70 -24.13 -12.84
N CYS A 432 -11.92 -22.84 -12.59
CA CYS A 432 -12.52 -22.38 -11.33
C CYS A 432 -14.00 -22.79 -11.19
N HIS A 433 -14.71 -23.08 -12.29
CA HIS A 433 -16.11 -23.49 -12.28
C HIS A 433 -16.38 -24.75 -11.44
N SER A 434 -15.46 -25.71 -11.46
CA SER A 434 -15.57 -26.97 -10.73
C SER A 434 -14.47 -27.20 -9.68
N CYS A 435 -13.75 -26.13 -9.30
CA CYS A 435 -12.64 -26.21 -8.37
C CYS A 435 -13.13 -26.48 -6.94
N THR A 436 -12.61 -27.52 -6.31
CA THR A 436 -12.97 -27.90 -4.91
C THR A 436 -12.45 -26.92 -3.86
N ARG A 437 -11.42 -26.10 -4.20
CA ARG A 437 -10.83 -25.09 -3.32
C ARG A 437 -11.31 -23.65 -3.66
N PHE A 438 -12.43 -23.53 -4.40
CA PHE A 438 -12.92 -22.23 -4.88
C PHE A 438 -13.13 -21.22 -3.76
N ASP A 439 -13.85 -21.60 -2.70
CA ASP A 439 -14.19 -20.67 -1.61
C ASP A 439 -12.94 -20.21 -0.86
N GLU A 440 -12.01 -21.10 -0.59
CA GLU A 440 -10.74 -20.73 0.03
C GLU A 440 -9.95 -19.77 -0.84
N CYS A 441 -9.91 -20.04 -2.14
CA CYS A 441 -9.15 -19.24 -3.11
C CYS A 441 -9.80 -17.87 -3.36
N ARG A 442 -11.10 -17.86 -3.71
CA ARG A 442 -11.80 -16.67 -4.19
C ARG A 442 -12.44 -15.85 -3.08
N ASN A 443 -12.99 -16.49 -2.04
CA ASN A 443 -13.76 -15.81 -1.00
C ASN A 443 -12.94 -15.51 0.26
N LEU A 444 -11.89 -16.29 0.55
CA LEU A 444 -11.05 -16.06 1.72
C LEU A 444 -9.79 -15.28 1.38
N ARG A 445 -9.03 -15.70 0.38
CA ARG A 445 -7.73 -15.11 0.05
C ARG A 445 -7.78 -14.11 -1.09
N GLN A 446 -8.81 -14.16 -1.93
CA GLN A 446 -8.94 -13.39 -3.16
C GLN A 446 -7.84 -13.75 -4.19
N VAL A 447 -7.97 -13.21 -5.39
CA VAL A 447 -7.02 -13.39 -6.49
C VAL A 447 -6.57 -12.04 -7.01
N CYS A 448 -5.43 -11.98 -7.68
CA CYS A 448 -5.00 -10.78 -8.36
C CYS A 448 -5.70 -10.65 -9.71
N TYR A 449 -6.81 -9.92 -9.77
CA TYR A 449 -7.54 -9.70 -11.03
C TYR A 449 -6.71 -9.00 -12.09
N ARG A 450 -5.77 -8.12 -11.70
CA ARG A 450 -4.81 -7.51 -12.62
C ARG A 450 -4.03 -8.56 -13.40
N GLU A 451 -3.46 -9.52 -12.68
CA GLU A 451 -2.65 -10.57 -13.30
C GLU A 451 -3.48 -11.52 -14.16
N ILE A 452 -4.70 -11.84 -13.71
CA ILE A 452 -5.62 -12.66 -14.52
C ILE A 452 -5.95 -11.95 -15.83
N VAL A 453 -6.35 -10.68 -15.78
CA VAL A 453 -6.68 -9.86 -16.95
C VAL A 453 -5.46 -9.68 -17.86
N ARG A 454 -4.27 -9.49 -17.29
CA ARG A 454 -3.02 -9.39 -18.06
C ARG A 454 -2.72 -10.66 -18.85
N LYS A 455 -2.92 -11.84 -18.25
CA LYS A 455 -2.63 -13.13 -18.87
C LYS A 455 -3.72 -13.57 -19.84
N HIS A 456 -4.99 -13.37 -19.48
CA HIS A 456 -6.13 -13.98 -20.17
C HIS A 456 -7.04 -12.99 -20.92
N GLY A 457 -6.77 -11.67 -20.76
CA GLY A 457 -7.59 -10.60 -21.33
C GLY A 457 -8.76 -10.16 -20.45
N SER A 458 -9.27 -8.97 -20.68
CA SER A 458 -10.31 -8.33 -19.86
C SER A 458 -11.59 -9.16 -19.73
N ALA A 459 -11.97 -9.88 -20.76
CA ALA A 459 -13.20 -10.71 -20.77
C ALA A 459 -13.06 -11.98 -19.91
N LYS A 460 -11.83 -12.38 -19.54
CA LYS A 460 -11.53 -13.63 -18.84
C LYS A 460 -11.14 -13.41 -17.36
N TRP A 461 -11.69 -12.38 -16.72
CA TRP A 461 -11.44 -12.04 -15.30
C TRP A 461 -11.72 -13.20 -14.33
N TYR A 462 -12.54 -14.15 -14.72
CA TYR A 462 -12.95 -15.32 -13.96
C TYR A 462 -12.01 -16.54 -14.10
N TYR A 463 -10.95 -16.41 -14.90
CA TYR A 463 -9.96 -17.48 -15.09
C TYR A 463 -9.09 -17.67 -13.84
N PRO A 464 -8.36 -18.79 -13.72
CA PRO A 464 -7.48 -19.03 -12.58
C PRO A 464 -6.43 -17.92 -12.39
N ASP A 465 -6.02 -17.74 -11.14
CA ASP A 465 -4.82 -16.96 -10.81
C ASP A 465 -3.61 -17.49 -11.56
N ILE A 466 -2.67 -16.61 -11.93
CA ILE A 466 -1.49 -17.00 -12.73
C ILE A 466 -0.60 -18.03 -12.04
N ASN A 467 -0.61 -18.04 -10.71
CA ASN A 467 0.14 -18.96 -9.86
C ASN A 467 -0.69 -20.17 -9.39
N CYS A 468 -1.90 -20.34 -9.93
CA CYS A 468 -2.78 -21.44 -9.52
C CYS A 468 -2.12 -22.80 -9.81
N PRO A 469 -1.93 -23.67 -8.79
CA PRO A 469 -1.24 -24.97 -8.96
C PRO A 469 -1.99 -25.94 -9.87
N PHE A 470 -3.30 -25.72 -10.09
CA PHE A 470 -4.14 -26.56 -10.93
C PHE A 470 -4.14 -26.20 -12.42
N THR A 471 -3.41 -25.16 -12.83
CA THR A 471 -3.33 -24.75 -14.25
C THR A 471 -2.22 -25.44 -15.03
N THR A 472 -1.38 -26.23 -14.39
CA THR A 472 -0.23 -26.92 -15.00
C THR A 472 -0.57 -28.33 -15.50
N ARG A 473 -1.86 -28.62 -15.71
CA ARG A 473 -2.31 -29.89 -16.31
C ARG A 473 -2.75 -29.70 -17.75
#